data_7f838fb048ce73a1e2229cf278b3bcf9
#
_entry.id   7f838fb048ce73a1e2229cf278b3bcf9
#
_cell.length_a   1.000
_cell.length_b   1.000
_cell.length_c   1.000
_cell.angle_alpha   90.00
_cell.angle_beta   90.00
_cell.angle_gamma   90.00
#
_symmetry.space_group_name_H-M   'P 1'
#
loop_
_entity.id
_entity.type
_entity.pdbx_description
1 polymer ?
#
loop_
_entity_poly.entity_id
_entity_poly.type
_entity_poly.pdbx_seq_one_letter_code
_entity_poly.pdbx_strand_id
1 'polypeptide(L)'
;MGIRKYNPTTPGRRGSSVADFTEITRSTPEKSLLRPLHKTGGRNNTGRITTRHKGGGHKRQYRLIDFRRHDKDGVNARVAHIEYDPNRTARIALLHYFDGSKRYIIAPNKLAQGDIVESGPAADIKPGNNLPLRNIPVGTVLHCVELRPGGGAKLARSAGASVQLVAKEGKYGQLRLPSGEIRNVDVRCRATVGEVGNAEQSNINWGKAGRNRWKGIRPTVRGVVMNPVDHPHGGGEGKTSGGRHPVNPNGKPEGRTRRPNKESDKLIVRRRRTGKKR
;
A
#
# COMPACT_ATOMS: atom_id res chain seq x y z
N MET A 1 -17.33 -1.37 -8.15
CA MET A 1 -16.94 -0.09 -7.51
C MET A 1 -17.16 1.03 -8.48
N GLY A 2 -17.73 2.14 -8.03
CA GLY A 2 -17.98 3.29 -8.88
C GLY A 2 -17.24 4.54 -8.38
N ILE A 3 -16.93 5.43 -9.31
CA ILE A 3 -16.39 6.76 -9.01
C ILE A 3 -17.50 7.77 -9.28
N ARG A 4 -17.91 8.50 -8.24
CA ARG A 4 -18.85 9.61 -8.37
C ARG A 4 -18.08 10.90 -8.70
N LYS A 5 -18.41 11.52 -9.83
CA LYS A 5 -17.92 12.86 -10.20
C LYS A 5 -18.84 13.92 -9.59
N TYR A 6 -18.26 15.04 -9.18
CA TYR A 6 -19.04 16.20 -8.73
C TYR A 6 -19.42 17.10 -9.91
N ASN A 7 -20.56 17.78 -9.79
CA ASN A 7 -20.93 18.83 -10.72
C ASN A 7 -19.95 20.02 -10.63
N PRO A 8 -19.61 20.67 -11.74
CA PRO A 8 -18.60 21.73 -11.81
C PRO A 8 -19.12 23.08 -11.27
N THR A 9 -19.69 23.09 -10.07
CA THR A 9 -20.28 24.28 -9.44
C THR A 9 -19.25 25.28 -8.91
N THR A 10 -18.02 24.83 -8.66
CA THR A 10 -16.91 25.68 -8.19
C THR A 10 -15.59 25.17 -8.79
N PRO A 11 -14.52 26.02 -8.86
CA PRO A 11 -13.21 25.58 -9.36
C PRO A 11 -12.67 24.34 -8.65
N GLY A 12 -12.88 24.19 -7.33
CA GLY A 12 -12.44 23.04 -6.56
C GLY A 12 -13.28 21.76 -6.77
N ARG A 13 -14.51 21.90 -7.28
CA ARG A 13 -15.38 20.77 -7.65
C ARG A 13 -15.23 20.36 -9.10
N ARG A 14 -14.83 21.27 -9.97
CA ARG A 14 -14.56 20.96 -11.37
C ARG A 14 -13.50 19.87 -11.46
N GLY A 15 -13.84 18.76 -12.10
CA GLY A 15 -12.95 17.60 -12.21
C GLY A 15 -12.72 16.80 -10.90
N SER A 16 -13.36 17.18 -9.79
CA SER A 16 -13.25 16.44 -8.52
C SER A 16 -14.10 15.17 -8.54
N SER A 17 -13.58 14.11 -7.98
CA SER A 17 -14.30 12.83 -7.83
C SER A 17 -14.04 12.18 -6.47
N VAL A 18 -14.90 11.23 -6.11
CA VAL A 18 -14.81 10.42 -4.89
C VAL A 18 -15.25 9.00 -5.20
N ALA A 19 -14.82 8.04 -4.38
CA ALA A 19 -15.40 6.68 -4.40
C ALA A 19 -16.88 6.75 -4.00
N ASP A 20 -17.70 5.85 -4.56
CA ASP A 20 -19.14 5.75 -4.24
C ASP A 20 -19.41 5.05 -2.89
N PHE A 21 -18.43 4.33 -2.35
CA PHE A 21 -18.48 3.58 -1.10
C PHE A 21 -19.56 2.48 -1.03
N THR A 22 -20.12 2.04 -2.14
CA THR A 22 -21.20 1.04 -2.21
C THR A 22 -20.82 -0.31 -1.60
N GLU A 23 -19.54 -0.66 -1.58
CA GLU A 23 -19.01 -1.91 -1.02
C GLU A 23 -18.90 -1.91 0.52
N ILE A 24 -19.04 -0.74 1.16
CA ILE A 24 -18.90 -0.60 2.61
C ILE A 24 -20.20 -1.00 3.28
N THR A 25 -20.15 -2.02 4.13
CA THR A 25 -21.31 -2.55 4.84
C THR A 25 -21.47 -1.97 6.25
N ARG A 26 -20.41 -1.35 6.80
CA ARG A 26 -20.40 -0.74 8.13
C ARG A 26 -19.55 0.51 8.17
N SER A 27 -20.07 1.59 8.73
CA SER A 27 -19.36 2.88 8.87
C SER A 27 -18.56 3.01 10.17
N THR A 28 -18.97 2.32 11.24
CA THR A 28 -18.34 2.37 12.57
C THR A 28 -17.33 1.24 12.73
N PRO A 29 -16.05 1.54 13.09
CA PRO A 29 -15.06 0.51 13.29
C PRO A 29 -15.24 -0.27 14.60
N GLU A 30 -14.69 -1.48 14.67
CA GLU A 30 -14.64 -2.29 15.88
C GLU A 30 -13.71 -1.65 16.92
N LYS A 31 -14.26 -1.26 18.08
CA LYS A 31 -13.54 -0.48 19.11
C LYS A 31 -12.34 -1.21 19.69
N SER A 32 -12.43 -2.52 19.90
CA SER A 32 -11.34 -3.36 20.45
C SER A 32 -10.10 -3.38 19.55
N LEU A 33 -10.27 -3.19 18.24
CA LEU A 33 -9.22 -3.21 17.24
C LEU A 33 -8.68 -1.81 16.86
N LEU A 34 -9.03 -0.79 17.62
CA LEU A 34 -8.53 0.56 17.43
C LEU A 34 -7.35 0.87 18.35
N ARG A 35 -6.42 1.66 17.83
CA ARG A 35 -5.30 2.23 18.61
C ARG A 35 -5.11 3.71 18.29
N PRO A 36 -4.65 4.52 19.24
CA PRO A 36 -4.27 5.90 19.00
C PRO A 36 -3.21 5.98 17.89
N LEU A 37 -3.31 6.97 17.02
CA LEU A 37 -2.33 7.28 15.99
C LEU A 37 -1.76 8.67 16.25
N HIS A 38 -0.60 8.73 16.91
CA HIS A 38 0.11 9.98 17.17
C HIS A 38 0.71 10.54 15.88
N LYS A 39 0.57 11.86 15.70
CA LYS A 39 1.12 12.57 14.55
C LYS A 39 2.49 13.11 14.90
N THR A 40 3.54 12.62 14.26
CA THR A 40 4.92 13.06 14.47
C THR A 40 5.29 14.28 13.64
N GLY A 41 4.47 14.64 12.63
CA GLY A 41 4.77 15.76 11.73
C GLY A 41 6.05 15.57 10.90
N GLY A 42 6.48 14.33 10.67
CA GLY A 42 7.71 14.00 9.95
C GLY A 42 8.98 14.09 10.80
N ARG A 43 8.86 14.26 12.13
CA ARG A 43 9.98 14.30 13.07
C ARG A 43 10.38 12.88 13.49
N ASN A 44 11.67 12.68 13.73
CA ASN A 44 12.23 11.48 14.31
C ASN A 44 12.20 11.56 15.86
N ASN A 45 12.83 10.58 16.53
CA ASN A 45 12.95 10.52 17.99
C ASN A 45 13.72 11.70 18.61
N THR A 46 14.59 12.37 17.84
CA THR A 46 15.34 13.56 18.27
C THR A 46 14.63 14.88 17.93
N GLY A 47 13.39 14.84 17.43
CA GLY A 47 12.61 16.02 17.05
C GLY A 47 12.97 16.65 15.71
N ARG A 48 13.98 16.13 15.00
CA ARG A 48 14.42 16.66 13.70
C ARG A 48 13.52 16.16 12.58
N ILE A 49 13.26 17.02 11.58
CA ILE A 49 12.47 16.66 10.40
C ILE A 49 13.30 15.73 9.51
N THR A 50 12.94 14.45 9.46
CA THR A 50 13.54 13.44 8.57
C THR A 50 12.67 13.13 7.35
N THR A 51 11.38 13.43 7.42
CA THR A 51 10.45 13.31 6.30
C THR A 51 9.75 14.64 6.10
N ARG A 52 10.17 15.38 5.07
CA ARG A 52 9.57 16.68 4.74
C ARG A 52 8.15 16.54 4.22
N HIS A 53 7.41 17.66 4.23
CA HIS A 53 6.04 17.78 3.69
C HIS A 53 5.02 16.88 4.41
N LYS A 54 5.22 16.58 5.69
CA LYS A 54 4.27 15.87 6.56
C LYS A 54 3.80 16.78 7.70
N GLY A 55 2.52 16.68 8.03
CA GLY A 55 1.95 17.39 9.19
C GLY A 55 0.50 17.82 8.98
N GLY A 56 -0.16 18.15 10.07
CA GLY A 56 -1.60 18.46 10.08
C GLY A 56 -2.47 17.24 9.70
N GLY A 57 -3.52 17.51 8.96
CA GLY A 57 -4.47 16.50 8.51
C GLY A 57 -5.53 16.15 9.56
N HIS A 58 -6.58 15.43 9.14
CA HIS A 58 -7.69 15.01 10.00
C HIS A 58 -7.22 14.04 11.09
N LYS A 59 -7.83 14.07 12.28
CA LYS A 59 -7.60 13.09 13.36
C LYS A 59 -7.98 11.70 12.88
N ARG A 60 -7.13 10.70 13.16
CA ARG A 60 -7.32 9.31 12.75
C ARG A 60 -7.00 8.38 13.90
N GLN A 61 -7.64 7.21 13.87
CA GLN A 61 -7.28 6.08 14.69
C GLN A 61 -6.69 4.99 13.81
N TYR A 62 -5.72 4.25 14.32
CA TYR A 62 -5.13 3.12 13.63
C TYR A 62 -6.01 1.88 13.82
N ARG A 63 -6.25 1.12 12.74
CA ARG A 63 -6.90 -0.20 12.79
C ARG A 63 -5.82 -1.27 12.86
N LEU A 64 -5.92 -2.14 13.84
CA LEU A 64 -5.02 -3.30 13.96
C LEU A 64 -5.37 -4.30 12.86
N ILE A 65 -4.50 -4.37 11.84
CA ILE A 65 -4.64 -5.32 10.74
C ILE A 65 -3.78 -6.53 11.03
N ASP A 66 -4.35 -7.70 10.90
CA ASP A 66 -3.62 -8.96 10.99
C ASP A 66 -2.87 -9.23 9.68
N PHE A 67 -1.57 -9.01 9.71
CA PHE A 67 -0.68 -9.27 8.60
C PHE A 67 0.03 -10.62 8.70
N ARG A 68 -0.20 -11.40 9.75
CA ARG A 68 0.49 -12.68 9.97
C ARG A 68 -0.42 -13.87 9.77
N ARG A 69 -1.55 -13.92 10.44
CA ARG A 69 -2.61 -14.95 10.36
C ARG A 69 -2.18 -16.40 10.67
N HIS A 70 -0.91 -16.65 10.98
CA HIS A 70 -0.40 -18.01 11.19
C HIS A 70 -0.89 -18.67 12.49
N ASP A 71 -1.25 -17.88 13.48
CA ASP A 71 -1.79 -18.33 14.77
C ASP A 71 -3.28 -18.70 14.68
N LYS A 72 -3.88 -18.59 13.49
CA LYS A 72 -5.27 -18.93 13.19
C LYS A 72 -5.38 -20.00 12.08
N ASP A 73 -4.33 -20.83 11.95
CA ASP A 73 -4.34 -21.91 10.97
C ASP A 73 -5.42 -22.95 11.33
N GLY A 74 -6.21 -23.35 10.33
CA GLY A 74 -7.32 -24.29 10.47
C GLY A 74 -8.56 -23.74 11.17
N VAL A 75 -8.55 -22.43 11.56
CA VAL A 75 -9.72 -21.80 12.15
C VAL A 75 -10.45 -20.97 11.11
N ASN A 76 -11.67 -21.33 10.80
CA ASN A 76 -12.53 -20.59 9.88
C ASN A 76 -12.96 -19.25 10.48
N ALA A 77 -13.08 -18.25 9.60
CA ALA A 77 -13.59 -16.93 9.97
C ALA A 77 -14.65 -16.50 8.94
N ARG A 78 -15.75 -15.91 9.45
CA ARG A 78 -16.77 -15.29 8.62
C ARG A 78 -16.45 -13.82 8.43
N VAL A 79 -16.57 -13.32 7.20
CA VAL A 79 -16.53 -11.89 6.90
C VAL A 79 -17.78 -11.22 7.46
N ALA A 80 -17.64 -10.51 8.56
CA ALA A 80 -18.74 -9.81 9.19
C ALA A 80 -19.09 -8.51 8.47
N HIS A 81 -18.06 -7.69 8.17
CA HIS A 81 -18.24 -6.40 7.50
C HIS A 81 -17.03 -6.02 6.62
N ILE A 82 -17.30 -5.21 5.60
CA ILE A 82 -16.28 -4.48 4.84
C ILE A 82 -16.34 -3.01 5.28
N GLU A 83 -15.18 -2.46 5.67
CA GLU A 83 -15.09 -1.14 6.29
C GLU A 83 -14.07 -0.23 5.59
N TYR A 84 -14.24 1.07 5.77
CA TYR A 84 -13.31 2.10 5.34
C TYR A 84 -12.19 2.29 6.38
N ASP A 85 -10.93 2.31 5.92
CA ASP A 85 -9.79 2.69 6.75
C ASP A 85 -9.15 3.99 6.22
N PRO A 86 -9.12 5.09 7.00
CA PRO A 86 -8.50 6.35 6.59
C PRO A 86 -6.96 6.29 6.48
N ASN A 87 -6.33 5.21 6.95
CA ASN A 87 -4.88 5.07 7.00
C ASN A 87 -4.31 4.37 5.76
N ARG A 88 -5.17 3.79 4.92
CA ARG A 88 -4.79 3.07 3.71
C ARG A 88 -5.76 3.31 2.56
N THR A 89 -5.33 2.98 1.37
CA THR A 89 -6.17 3.09 0.16
C THR A 89 -7.10 1.89 -0.01
N ALA A 90 -6.69 0.71 0.49
CA ALA A 90 -7.48 -0.51 0.46
C ALA A 90 -8.61 -0.48 1.50
N ARG A 91 -9.74 -1.18 1.22
CA ARG A 91 -10.74 -1.49 2.22
C ARG A 91 -10.22 -2.56 3.17
N ILE A 92 -10.84 -2.69 4.32
CA ILE A 92 -10.54 -3.73 5.31
C ILE A 92 -11.79 -4.57 5.55
N ALA A 93 -11.59 -5.85 5.82
CA ALA A 93 -12.66 -6.77 6.20
C ALA A 93 -12.54 -7.13 7.67
N LEU A 94 -13.63 -6.98 8.41
CA LEU A 94 -13.75 -7.47 9.78
C LEU A 94 -14.10 -8.95 9.73
N LEU A 95 -13.25 -9.77 10.30
CA LEU A 95 -13.45 -11.20 10.46
C LEU A 95 -13.92 -11.54 11.86
N HIS A 96 -14.95 -12.37 11.96
CA HIS A 96 -15.32 -13.09 13.16
C HIS A 96 -14.89 -14.53 13.03
N TYR A 97 -13.88 -14.92 13.78
CA TYR A 97 -13.42 -16.31 13.84
C TYR A 97 -14.38 -17.18 14.63
N PHE A 98 -14.45 -18.46 14.32
CA PHE A 98 -15.33 -19.40 15.03
C PHE A 98 -14.90 -19.66 16.48
N ASP A 99 -13.66 -19.28 16.83
CA ASP A 99 -13.16 -19.24 18.20
C ASP A 99 -13.57 -17.98 18.99
N GLY A 100 -14.44 -17.13 18.43
CA GLY A 100 -14.92 -15.89 19.05
C GLY A 100 -14.01 -14.67 18.87
N SER A 101 -12.78 -14.83 18.36
CA SER A 101 -11.88 -13.71 18.14
C SER A 101 -12.27 -12.87 16.92
N LYS A 102 -11.96 -11.57 16.98
CA LYS A 102 -12.19 -10.64 15.86
C LYS A 102 -10.87 -10.10 15.34
N ARG A 103 -10.72 -9.98 14.03
CA ARG A 103 -9.53 -9.39 13.40
C ARG A 103 -9.88 -8.63 12.13
N TYR A 104 -9.07 -7.63 11.80
CA TYR A 104 -9.12 -7.00 10.49
C TYR A 104 -8.10 -7.63 9.54
N ILE A 105 -8.50 -7.81 8.29
CA ILE A 105 -7.61 -8.12 7.16
C ILE A 105 -7.77 -7.07 6.07
N ILE A 106 -6.83 -7.02 5.11
CA ILE A 106 -7.02 -6.27 3.87
C ILE A 106 -8.08 -6.99 3.04
N ALA A 107 -9.14 -6.28 2.62
CA ALA A 107 -10.20 -6.85 1.81
C ALA A 107 -9.70 -7.10 0.38
N PRO A 108 -9.66 -8.35 -0.10
CA PRO A 108 -9.43 -8.63 -1.50
C PRO A 108 -10.63 -8.23 -2.36
N ASN A 109 -10.39 -8.11 -3.66
CA ASN A 109 -11.45 -7.92 -4.64
C ASN A 109 -12.41 -9.11 -4.62
N LYS A 110 -13.70 -8.85 -4.80
CA LYS A 110 -14.80 -9.85 -4.82
C LYS A 110 -15.09 -10.53 -3.46
N LEU A 111 -14.46 -10.12 -2.36
CA LEU A 111 -14.85 -10.60 -1.04
C LEU A 111 -16.14 -9.90 -0.60
N ALA A 112 -17.13 -10.68 -0.20
CA ALA A 112 -18.43 -10.19 0.25
C ALA A 112 -18.67 -10.44 1.74
N GLN A 113 -19.65 -9.73 2.30
CA GLN A 113 -20.15 -10.01 3.65
C GLN A 113 -20.77 -11.40 3.70
N GLY A 114 -20.41 -12.17 4.69
CA GLY A 114 -20.90 -13.56 4.87
C GLY A 114 -19.94 -14.63 4.37
N ASP A 115 -18.98 -14.28 3.49
CA ASP A 115 -18.00 -15.23 3.00
C ASP A 115 -17.17 -15.82 4.14
N ILE A 116 -16.73 -17.07 3.95
CA ILE A 116 -15.84 -17.75 4.88
C ILE A 116 -14.42 -17.67 4.34
N VAL A 117 -13.48 -17.26 5.20
CA VAL A 117 -12.04 -17.22 4.93
C VAL A 117 -11.28 -18.06 5.93
N GLU A 118 -10.23 -18.72 5.43
CA GLU A 118 -9.41 -19.63 6.18
C GLU A 118 -7.93 -19.28 6.04
N SER A 119 -7.13 -19.70 7.01
CA SER A 119 -5.67 -19.63 6.95
C SER A 119 -5.10 -21.02 7.20
N GLY A 120 -4.02 -21.34 6.53
CA GLY A 120 -3.34 -22.62 6.76
C GLY A 120 -2.84 -23.28 5.48
N PRO A 121 -2.02 -24.32 5.62
CA PRO A 121 -1.48 -25.05 4.46
C PRO A 121 -2.54 -25.85 3.71
N ALA A 122 -3.64 -26.22 4.36
CA ALA A 122 -4.74 -27.01 3.77
C ALA A 122 -5.90 -26.14 3.25
N ALA A 123 -5.83 -24.81 3.42
CA ALA A 123 -6.89 -23.91 2.99
C ALA A 123 -7.09 -23.93 1.47
N ASP A 124 -8.33 -23.81 1.01
CA ASP A 124 -8.68 -23.74 -0.41
C ASP A 124 -8.08 -22.50 -1.10
N ILE A 125 -7.91 -22.57 -2.43
CA ILE A 125 -7.43 -21.44 -3.25
C ILE A 125 -8.61 -20.49 -3.58
N LYS A 126 -9.14 -19.85 -2.53
CA LYS A 126 -10.25 -18.87 -2.62
C LYS A 126 -9.76 -17.47 -2.25
N PRO A 127 -10.32 -16.38 -2.85
CA PRO A 127 -9.96 -15.01 -2.47
C PRO A 127 -10.13 -14.78 -0.96
N GLY A 128 -9.09 -14.24 -0.31
CA GLY A 128 -9.06 -13.99 1.12
C GLY A 128 -8.38 -15.07 1.95
N ASN A 129 -8.23 -16.28 1.45
CA ASN A 129 -7.51 -17.35 2.14
C ASN A 129 -6.01 -17.10 2.15
N ASN A 130 -5.36 -17.47 3.25
CA ASN A 130 -3.93 -17.22 3.47
C ASN A 130 -3.15 -18.54 3.59
N LEU A 131 -2.23 -18.77 2.66
CA LEU A 131 -1.48 -20.02 2.56
C LEU A 131 0.03 -19.76 2.43
N PRO A 132 0.88 -20.74 2.79
CA PRO A 132 2.27 -20.75 2.38
C PRO A 132 2.41 -20.87 0.85
N LEU A 133 3.39 -20.18 0.25
CA LEU A 133 3.60 -20.17 -1.21
C LEU A 133 3.79 -21.59 -1.79
N ARG A 134 4.36 -22.51 -1.02
CA ARG A 134 4.52 -23.90 -1.44
C ARG A 134 3.19 -24.60 -1.80
N ASN A 135 2.10 -24.22 -1.12
CA ASN A 135 0.77 -24.81 -1.28
C ASN A 135 -0.10 -24.10 -2.32
N ILE A 136 0.37 -22.97 -2.89
CA ILE A 136 -0.37 -22.17 -3.86
C ILE A 136 0.04 -22.59 -5.27
N PRO A 137 -0.88 -22.88 -6.20
CA PRO A 137 -0.55 -23.17 -7.59
C PRO A 137 0.18 -22.04 -8.31
N VAL A 138 1.06 -22.38 -9.24
CA VAL A 138 1.71 -21.42 -10.14
C VAL A 138 0.64 -20.73 -11.00
N GLY A 139 0.86 -19.46 -11.33
CA GLY A 139 -0.10 -18.63 -12.07
C GLY A 139 -1.08 -17.87 -11.17
N THR A 140 -1.25 -18.27 -9.91
CA THR A 140 -2.20 -17.64 -8.98
C THR A 140 -1.83 -16.17 -8.70
N VAL A 141 -2.86 -15.32 -8.66
CA VAL A 141 -2.76 -13.92 -8.26
C VAL A 141 -2.86 -13.80 -6.75
N LEU A 142 -1.96 -13.07 -6.13
CA LEU A 142 -1.76 -12.97 -4.70
C LEU A 142 -1.65 -11.53 -4.24
N HIS A 143 -1.91 -11.30 -2.97
CA HIS A 143 -1.63 -10.05 -2.27
C HIS A 143 -1.14 -10.31 -0.83
N CYS A 144 -0.78 -9.28 -0.10
CA CYS A 144 -0.31 -9.39 1.29
C CYS A 144 0.78 -10.46 1.45
N VAL A 145 1.81 -10.43 0.58
CA VAL A 145 2.86 -11.45 0.57
C VAL A 145 3.96 -11.10 1.57
N GLU A 146 4.42 -12.11 2.31
CA GLU A 146 5.59 -12.00 3.18
C GLU A 146 6.90 -11.98 2.39
N LEU A 147 7.93 -11.36 2.96
CA LEU A 147 9.32 -11.40 2.44
C LEU A 147 10.22 -12.36 3.21
N ARG A 148 9.84 -12.68 4.43
CA ARG A 148 10.51 -13.64 5.31
C ARG A 148 9.43 -14.44 6.03
N PRO A 149 9.61 -15.75 6.23
CA PRO A 149 8.62 -16.55 6.94
C PRO A 149 8.30 -15.95 8.32
N GLY A 150 7.02 -15.81 8.65
CA GLY A 150 6.53 -15.23 9.91
C GLY A 150 6.75 -13.72 10.07
N GLY A 151 7.33 -13.05 9.07
CA GLY A 151 7.60 -11.60 9.12
C GLY A 151 6.40 -10.71 8.89
N GLY A 152 5.26 -11.30 8.56
CA GLY A 152 4.02 -10.61 8.19
C GLY A 152 4.05 -10.02 6.78
N ALA A 153 2.88 -9.75 6.25
CA ALA A 153 2.71 -9.25 4.89
C ALA A 153 3.42 -7.92 4.65
N LYS A 154 4.18 -7.83 3.55
CA LYS A 154 4.94 -6.64 3.14
C LYS A 154 4.62 -6.18 1.72
N LEU A 155 4.42 -7.11 0.77
CA LEU A 155 4.17 -6.80 -0.63
C LEU A 155 2.67 -6.77 -0.93
N ALA A 156 2.27 -5.98 -1.95
CA ALA A 156 0.90 -5.88 -2.47
C ALA A 156 -0.16 -5.67 -1.38
N ARG A 157 -0.11 -4.51 -0.68
CA ARG A 157 -1.07 -4.14 0.37
C ARG A 157 -1.92 -2.93 0.04
N SER A 158 -1.58 -2.20 -1.02
CA SER A 158 -2.33 -1.03 -1.47
C SER A 158 -3.50 -1.42 -2.35
N ALA A 159 -4.49 -0.55 -2.48
CA ALA A 159 -5.65 -0.74 -3.36
C ALA A 159 -5.23 -1.15 -4.78
N GLY A 160 -5.87 -2.18 -5.33
CA GLY A 160 -5.60 -2.71 -6.67
C GLY A 160 -4.23 -3.38 -6.85
N ALA A 161 -3.43 -3.52 -5.79
CA ALA A 161 -2.13 -4.16 -5.90
C ALA A 161 -2.26 -5.69 -5.89
N SER A 162 -1.50 -6.33 -6.77
CA SER A 162 -1.41 -7.79 -6.86
C SER A 162 0.00 -8.24 -7.21
N VAL A 163 0.31 -9.49 -6.96
CA VAL A 163 1.55 -10.17 -7.28
C VAL A 163 1.19 -11.51 -7.89
N GLN A 164 1.90 -11.97 -8.90
CA GLN A 164 1.66 -13.27 -9.50
C GLN A 164 2.79 -14.25 -9.13
N LEU A 165 2.43 -15.46 -8.71
CA LEU A 165 3.37 -16.55 -8.54
C LEU A 165 3.67 -17.16 -9.92
N VAL A 166 4.90 -16.96 -10.41
CA VAL A 166 5.29 -17.36 -11.77
C VAL A 166 5.89 -18.75 -11.82
N ALA A 167 6.72 -19.10 -10.84
CA ALA A 167 7.37 -20.41 -10.74
C ALA A 167 7.70 -20.76 -9.28
N LYS A 168 7.96 -22.03 -9.03
CA LYS A 168 8.50 -22.53 -7.77
C LYS A 168 9.70 -23.42 -8.06
N GLU A 169 10.85 -23.10 -7.46
CA GLU A 169 12.11 -23.81 -7.65
C GLU A 169 12.78 -24.06 -6.30
N GLY A 170 12.84 -25.30 -5.87
CA GLY A 170 13.41 -25.68 -4.57
C GLY A 170 12.77 -24.91 -3.42
N LYS A 171 13.58 -24.13 -2.69
CA LYS A 171 13.12 -23.32 -1.56
C LYS A 171 12.58 -21.95 -1.91
N TYR A 172 12.53 -21.58 -3.19
CA TYR A 172 12.08 -20.26 -3.63
C TYR A 172 10.87 -20.33 -4.54
N GLY A 173 9.93 -19.39 -4.33
CA GLY A 173 8.88 -19.03 -5.27
C GLY A 173 9.26 -17.74 -6.00
N GLN A 174 9.11 -17.73 -7.31
CA GLN A 174 9.33 -16.55 -8.15
C GLN A 174 8.07 -15.71 -8.22
N LEU A 175 8.14 -14.49 -7.74
CA LEU A 175 7.01 -13.55 -7.70
C LEU A 175 7.23 -12.41 -8.69
N ARG A 176 6.25 -12.21 -9.58
CA ARG A 176 6.17 -11.05 -10.46
C ARG A 176 5.43 -9.93 -9.74
N LEU A 177 6.14 -8.84 -9.44
CA LEU A 177 5.60 -7.66 -8.76
C LEU A 177 4.88 -6.71 -9.74
N PRO A 178 4.04 -5.78 -9.25
CA PRO A 178 3.38 -4.77 -10.09
C PRO A 178 4.35 -3.91 -10.92
N SER A 179 5.58 -3.73 -10.43
CA SER A 179 6.64 -3.00 -11.15
C SER A 179 7.24 -3.77 -12.34
N GLY A 180 6.86 -5.05 -12.53
CA GLY A 180 7.46 -5.96 -13.50
C GLY A 180 8.77 -6.62 -13.03
N GLU A 181 9.25 -6.31 -11.81
CA GLU A 181 10.35 -7.03 -11.17
C GLU A 181 9.94 -8.46 -10.85
N ILE A 182 10.81 -9.43 -11.17
CA ILE A 182 10.67 -10.82 -10.73
C ILE A 182 11.65 -11.06 -9.59
N ARG A 183 11.13 -11.58 -8.49
CA ARG A 183 11.88 -11.75 -7.26
C ARG A 183 11.63 -13.11 -6.64
N ASN A 184 12.71 -13.71 -6.12
CA ASN A 184 12.66 -14.93 -5.31
C ASN A 184 12.21 -14.60 -3.89
N VAL A 185 11.30 -15.41 -3.37
CA VAL A 185 10.82 -15.38 -1.99
C VAL A 185 10.75 -16.82 -1.48
N ASP A 186 11.11 -17.06 -0.23
CA ASP A 186 11.07 -18.39 0.39
C ASP A 186 9.65 -18.98 0.30
N VAL A 187 9.53 -20.23 -0.12
CA VAL A 187 8.22 -20.90 -0.29
C VAL A 187 7.43 -21.09 1.01
N ARG A 188 8.08 -20.94 2.16
CA ARG A 188 7.43 -20.93 3.49
C ARG A 188 6.73 -19.60 3.79
N CYS A 189 7.08 -18.52 3.07
CA CYS A 189 6.39 -17.24 3.19
C CYS A 189 4.93 -17.39 2.81
N ARG A 190 4.08 -16.68 3.53
CA ARG A 190 2.64 -16.69 3.31
C ARG A 190 2.20 -15.59 2.37
N ALA A 191 1.13 -15.86 1.68
CA ALA A 191 0.43 -14.91 0.83
C ALA A 191 -1.08 -15.11 0.94
N THR A 192 -1.84 -14.07 0.65
CA THR A 192 -3.30 -14.15 0.57
C THR A 192 -3.71 -14.22 -0.90
N VAL A 193 -4.63 -15.13 -1.23
CA VAL A 193 -5.14 -15.34 -2.58
C VAL A 193 -5.99 -14.16 -3.04
N GLY A 194 -5.87 -13.79 -4.32
CA GLY A 194 -6.60 -12.70 -4.95
C GLY A 194 -5.81 -11.39 -5.02
N GLU A 195 -6.41 -10.36 -5.58
CA GLU A 195 -5.89 -8.99 -5.62
C GLU A 195 -6.55 -8.12 -4.56
N VAL A 196 -5.91 -7.02 -4.16
CA VAL A 196 -6.49 -6.06 -3.21
C VAL A 196 -7.66 -5.33 -3.86
N GLY A 197 -8.77 -5.20 -3.15
CA GLY A 197 -9.93 -4.44 -3.59
C GLY A 197 -9.67 -2.95 -3.79
N ASN A 198 -10.72 -2.19 -4.20
CA ASN A 198 -10.68 -0.74 -4.43
C ASN A 198 -9.68 -0.30 -5.53
N ALA A 199 -9.54 -1.07 -6.62
CA ALA A 199 -8.57 -0.81 -7.70
C ALA A 199 -8.71 0.59 -8.32
N GLU A 200 -9.92 1.14 -8.40
CA GLU A 200 -10.21 2.46 -8.97
C GLU A 200 -9.75 3.65 -8.10
N GLN A 201 -9.20 3.40 -6.93
CA GLN A 201 -8.68 4.44 -6.02
C GLN A 201 -7.66 5.36 -6.71
N SER A 202 -6.88 4.85 -7.66
CA SER A 202 -5.92 5.64 -8.44
C SER A 202 -6.56 6.63 -9.40
N ASN A 203 -7.80 6.39 -9.82
CA ASN A 203 -8.56 7.21 -10.78
C ASN A 203 -9.29 8.38 -10.11
N ILE A 204 -9.26 8.47 -8.76
CA ILE A 204 -9.91 9.55 -8.02
C ILE A 204 -9.12 10.85 -8.20
N ASN A 205 -9.79 11.88 -8.70
CA ASN A 205 -9.25 13.23 -8.80
C ASN A 205 -9.63 14.04 -7.53
N TRP A 206 -8.63 14.56 -6.85
CA TRP A 206 -8.84 15.31 -5.60
C TRP A 206 -9.43 16.71 -5.82
N GLY A 207 -9.25 17.31 -7.00
CA GLY A 207 -9.83 18.58 -7.44
C GLY A 207 -9.28 19.84 -6.77
N LYS A 208 -8.81 19.76 -5.51
CA LYS A 208 -8.26 20.92 -4.77
C LYS A 208 -7.10 20.54 -3.84
N ALA A 209 -6.19 21.49 -3.63
CA ALA A 209 -5.02 21.32 -2.75
C ALA A 209 -5.41 21.05 -1.28
N GLY A 210 -6.54 21.59 -0.81
CA GLY A 210 -7.05 21.35 0.54
C GLY A 210 -7.28 19.89 0.88
N ARG A 211 -7.64 19.04 -0.09
CA ARG A 211 -7.77 17.59 0.14
C ARG A 211 -6.44 16.93 0.51
N ASN A 212 -5.33 17.36 -0.07
CA ASN A 212 -4.01 16.91 0.33
C ASN A 212 -3.67 17.36 1.76
N ARG A 213 -4.07 18.60 2.12
CA ARG A 213 -3.91 19.10 3.49
C ARG A 213 -4.67 18.25 4.50
N TRP A 214 -5.89 17.81 4.21
CA TRP A 214 -6.67 16.91 5.06
C TRP A 214 -6.00 15.56 5.28
N LYS A 215 -5.20 15.10 4.32
CA LYS A 215 -4.41 13.86 4.44
C LYS A 215 -3.12 14.00 5.24
N GLY A 216 -2.77 15.23 5.63
CA GLY A 216 -1.52 15.52 6.34
C GLY A 216 -0.32 15.73 5.41
N ILE A 217 -0.57 16.00 4.14
CA ILE A 217 0.46 16.36 3.15
C ILE A 217 0.58 17.88 3.11
N ARG A 218 1.77 18.41 3.41
CA ARG A 218 2.09 19.82 3.31
C ARG A 218 2.52 20.19 1.88
N PRO A 219 2.38 21.45 1.46
CA PRO A 219 2.85 21.91 0.16
C PRO A 219 4.34 21.62 -0.04
N THR A 220 4.71 21.32 -1.28
CA THR A 220 6.10 21.10 -1.69
C THR A 220 6.54 22.26 -2.59
N VAL A 221 7.63 22.92 -2.23
CA VAL A 221 8.27 23.93 -3.06
C VAL A 221 9.34 23.25 -3.92
N ARG A 222 9.37 23.57 -5.21
CA ARG A 222 10.37 23.04 -6.15
C ARG A 222 11.74 23.68 -5.88
N GLY A 223 12.82 22.91 -5.97
CA GLY A 223 14.18 23.43 -5.75
C GLY A 223 14.58 24.59 -6.68
N VAL A 224 14.07 24.58 -7.92
CA VAL A 224 14.33 25.64 -8.93
C VAL A 224 13.84 27.05 -8.50
N VAL A 225 12.83 27.13 -7.62
CA VAL A 225 12.28 28.42 -7.16
C VAL A 225 12.83 28.83 -5.80
N MET A 226 13.85 28.12 -5.32
CA MET A 226 14.56 28.45 -4.08
C MET A 226 15.81 29.27 -4.38
N ASN A 227 16.41 29.84 -3.32
CA ASN A 227 17.72 30.48 -3.42
C ASN A 227 18.86 29.44 -3.52
N PRO A 228 20.04 29.82 -4.04
CA PRO A 228 21.19 28.91 -4.16
C PRO A 228 21.61 28.24 -2.84
N VAL A 229 21.45 28.93 -1.73
CA VAL A 229 21.75 28.42 -0.36
C VAL A 229 20.81 27.27 0.04
N ASP A 230 19.56 27.25 -0.47
CA ASP A 230 18.53 26.31 -0.03
C ASP A 230 18.49 25.04 -0.90
N HIS A 231 18.92 25.16 -2.16
CA HIS A 231 18.86 24.03 -3.10
C HIS A 231 19.89 24.16 -4.23
N PRO A 232 20.54 23.05 -4.65
CA PRO A 232 21.50 23.06 -5.78
C PRO A 232 20.93 23.51 -7.13
N HIS A 233 19.60 23.54 -7.29
CA HIS A 233 18.90 24.08 -8.47
C HIS A 233 18.40 25.50 -8.26
N GLY A 234 18.68 26.11 -7.11
CA GLY A 234 18.24 27.46 -6.79
C GLY A 234 19.04 28.55 -7.50
N GLY A 235 18.46 29.75 -7.52
CA GLY A 235 19.06 30.94 -8.13
C GLY A 235 18.63 31.21 -9.55
N GLY A 236 19.19 32.27 -10.14
CA GLY A 236 18.89 32.77 -11.47
C GLY A 236 17.75 33.79 -11.49
N GLU A 237 17.54 34.41 -12.64
CA GLU A 237 16.45 35.39 -12.88
C GLU A 237 15.27 34.75 -13.58
N GLY A 238 14.05 35.04 -13.10
CA GLY A 238 12.80 34.61 -13.70
C GLY A 238 12.65 33.08 -13.77
N LYS A 239 12.35 32.54 -14.95
CA LYS A 239 12.13 31.10 -15.21
C LYS A 239 13.42 30.40 -15.62
N THR A 240 14.41 30.36 -14.72
CA THR A 240 15.67 29.65 -14.99
C THR A 240 15.49 28.13 -14.99
N SER A 241 16.35 27.42 -15.74
CA SER A 241 16.47 25.96 -15.69
C SER A 241 17.33 25.52 -14.49
N GLY A 242 17.31 24.24 -14.13
CA GLY A 242 18.09 23.71 -13.01
C GLY A 242 19.61 23.74 -13.17
N GLY A 243 20.13 24.05 -14.36
CA GLY A 243 21.56 24.20 -14.68
C GLY A 243 22.43 22.95 -14.54
N ARG A 244 21.88 21.83 -14.08
CA ARG A 244 22.57 20.56 -13.82
C ARG A 244 21.60 19.38 -13.87
N HIS A 245 22.15 18.16 -13.84
CA HIS A 245 21.30 16.97 -13.69
C HIS A 245 20.43 17.05 -12.42
N PRO A 246 19.19 16.51 -12.45
CA PRO A 246 18.28 16.55 -11.31
C PRO A 246 18.92 15.94 -10.06
N VAL A 247 18.98 16.73 -9.00
CA VAL A 247 19.49 16.32 -7.69
C VAL A 247 18.50 16.70 -6.60
N ASN A 248 18.56 15.99 -5.48
CA ASN A 248 17.81 16.33 -4.28
C ASN A 248 18.48 17.50 -3.54
N PRO A 249 17.86 18.07 -2.48
CA PRO A 249 18.45 19.17 -1.70
C PRO A 249 19.83 18.89 -1.11
N ASN A 250 20.20 17.62 -0.95
CA ASN A 250 21.51 17.20 -0.46
C ASN A 250 22.52 16.93 -1.59
N GLY A 251 22.22 17.35 -2.83
CA GLY A 251 23.09 17.17 -3.99
C GLY A 251 23.15 15.74 -4.55
N LYS A 252 22.40 14.78 -4.01
CA LYS A 252 22.40 13.40 -4.54
C LYS A 252 21.52 13.31 -5.79
N PRO A 253 22.00 12.61 -6.86
CA PRO A 253 21.22 12.40 -8.09
C PRO A 253 19.86 11.76 -7.83
N GLU A 254 18.83 12.28 -8.48
CA GLU A 254 17.48 11.68 -8.44
C GLU A 254 17.39 10.45 -9.34
N GLY A 255 16.40 9.59 -9.07
CA GLY A 255 16.08 8.41 -9.86
C GLY A 255 16.82 7.12 -9.49
N ARG A 256 17.98 7.19 -8.83
CA ARG A 256 18.74 6.03 -8.33
C ARG A 256 18.67 5.96 -6.81
N THR A 257 17.53 5.52 -6.26
CA THR A 257 17.30 5.50 -4.82
C THR A 257 17.68 4.18 -4.14
N ARG A 258 17.86 3.10 -4.91
CA ARG A 258 18.25 1.81 -4.35
C ARG A 258 19.74 1.82 -3.98
N ARG A 259 20.06 1.51 -2.72
CA ARG A 259 21.44 1.32 -2.25
C ARG A 259 22.10 0.19 -3.08
N PRO A 260 23.29 0.41 -3.67
CA PRO A 260 24.00 -0.65 -4.37
C PRO A 260 24.45 -1.75 -3.40
N ASN A 261 24.71 -2.95 -3.93
CA ASN A 261 25.26 -4.10 -3.20
C ASN A 261 24.45 -4.53 -1.96
N LYS A 262 23.12 -4.45 -2.03
CA LYS A 262 22.27 -5.06 -0.99
C LYS A 262 22.28 -6.57 -1.13
N GLU A 263 22.36 -7.29 0.01
CA GLU A 263 22.19 -8.76 0.02
C GLU A 263 20.90 -9.21 -0.67
N SER A 264 19.83 -8.43 -0.54
CA SER A 264 18.56 -8.72 -1.21
C SER A 264 18.61 -8.62 -2.74
N ASP A 265 19.71 -8.15 -3.34
CA ASP A 265 19.89 -8.11 -4.80
C ASP A 265 20.05 -9.51 -5.38
N LYS A 266 20.61 -10.45 -4.60
CA LYS A 266 20.72 -11.88 -4.96
C LYS A 266 19.35 -12.54 -5.18
N LEU A 267 18.29 -11.97 -4.59
CA LEU A 267 16.92 -12.48 -4.71
C LEU A 267 16.17 -11.88 -5.91
N ILE A 268 16.76 -10.94 -6.67
CA ILE A 268 16.12 -10.33 -7.84
C ILE A 268 16.55 -11.10 -9.08
N VAL A 269 15.62 -11.85 -9.67
CA VAL A 269 15.83 -12.59 -10.93
C VAL A 269 15.83 -11.63 -12.13
N ARG A 270 14.84 -10.75 -12.17
CA ARG A 270 14.71 -9.75 -13.24
C ARG A 270 14.30 -8.40 -12.65
N ARG A 271 15.07 -7.36 -12.94
CA ARG A 271 14.74 -5.99 -12.50
C ARG A 271 13.55 -5.43 -13.28
N ARG A 272 12.90 -4.42 -12.70
CA ARG A 272 11.85 -3.66 -13.39
C ARG A 272 12.38 -3.09 -14.72
N ARG A 273 11.52 -2.99 -15.72
CA ARG A 273 11.87 -2.30 -16.96
C ARG A 273 12.10 -0.81 -16.63
N THR A 274 13.28 -0.32 -16.87
CA THR A 274 13.53 1.13 -16.94
C THR A 274 13.05 1.60 -18.31
N GLY A 275 12.36 2.74 -18.38
CA GLY A 275 11.97 3.34 -19.66
C GLY A 275 13.17 3.44 -20.63
N LYS A 276 12.91 3.45 -21.93
CA LYS A 276 13.97 3.64 -22.95
C LYS A 276 14.82 4.85 -22.52
N LYS A 277 16.13 4.68 -22.44
CA LYS A 277 17.05 5.82 -22.44
C LYS A 277 16.72 6.64 -23.68
N ARG A 278 16.21 7.85 -23.49
CA ARG A 278 16.16 8.85 -24.55
C ARG A 278 17.55 9.31 -24.86
#